data_cd3850b18c8e1eb31c9de5807ac29c6e
#
_entry.id   cd3850b18c8e1eb31c9de5807ac29c6e
#
_cell.length_a   1.000
_cell.length_b   1.000
_cell.length_c   1.000
_cell.angle_alpha   90.00
_cell.angle_beta   90.00
_cell.angle_gamma   90.00
#
_symmetry.space_group_name_H-M   'P 1'
#
loop_
_entity.id
_entity.type
_entity.pdbx_description
1 polymer ?
#
loop_
_entity_poly.entity_id
_entity_poly.type
_entity_poly.pdbx_seq_one_letter_code
_entity_poly.pdbx_strand_id
1 'polypeptide(L)'
;MSDHPNNYPKLHNAAWPGLVGKGDGGEPPIDLDTMLDLTAAAEVDGVKFDGFDIFLYHPHFNIDGGDEETKRLAEKARARNLQVGTVVVPGYPGTGGGLPMGGKADQEKFLGQVHKTCHVARKLRELGVRPHGVVRIDSVCSVEAWSEDPKGNQKRIADTFREACKIAEDHGERLAAEGEICWGGMHSWRRMVELLEMVDCRETLGFQADMSHTLLFLMGYNAPEDALLPQDFDWNDHERFDEAYAKLTTALRPWTIDFHVAQNDGTVYGSGSHDKTGRHCLATDPKGKLDIPHHAGFWLRDESGRLTKAFRHLCWDGCMFPNATLRKRDTWNDILGAMVGVRDAHGWKG
;
A
#
# COMPACT_ATOMS: atom_id res chain seq x y z
N MET A 1 2.95 28.10 -6.92
CA MET A 1 3.79 26.94 -6.58
C MET A 1 4.57 27.34 -5.35
N SER A 2 4.35 26.70 -4.20
CA SER A 2 5.11 26.98 -2.99
C SER A 2 6.57 26.59 -3.24
N ASP A 3 7.51 27.50 -2.95
CA ASP A 3 8.96 27.25 -2.99
C ASP A 3 9.38 26.30 -1.83
N HIS A 4 8.77 25.13 -1.76
CA HIS A 4 9.18 24.14 -0.77
C HIS A 4 10.61 23.70 -1.10
N PRO A 5 11.54 23.68 -0.13
CA PRO A 5 12.95 23.35 -0.40
C PRO A 5 13.14 21.96 -1.02
N ASN A 6 12.22 21.04 -0.71
CA ASN A 6 12.14 19.70 -1.30
C ASN A 6 10.82 19.54 -2.05
N ASN A 7 10.87 19.21 -3.35
CA ASN A 7 9.68 18.98 -4.16
C ASN A 7 9.37 17.50 -4.40
N TYR A 8 10.20 16.61 -3.86
CA TYR A 8 10.01 15.16 -3.82
C TYR A 8 10.18 14.63 -2.40
N PRO A 9 9.50 13.51 -2.09
CA PRO A 9 8.51 12.81 -2.92
C PRO A 9 7.23 13.64 -3.12
N LYS A 10 6.47 13.32 -4.18
CA LYS A 10 5.11 13.79 -4.37
C LYS A 10 4.22 13.15 -3.32
N LEU A 11 3.28 13.92 -2.77
CA LEU A 11 2.44 13.48 -1.66
C LEU A 11 1.10 13.01 -2.20
N HIS A 12 0.83 11.73 -2.06
CA HIS A 12 -0.42 11.10 -2.46
C HIS A 12 -1.24 10.67 -1.26
N ASN A 13 -2.52 10.49 -1.48
CA ASN A 13 -3.44 9.91 -0.52
C ASN A 13 -4.19 8.74 -1.16
N ALA A 14 -4.44 7.69 -0.41
CA ALA A 14 -5.21 6.56 -0.89
C ALA A 14 -6.70 6.92 -1.05
N ALA A 15 -7.30 6.56 -2.18
CA ALA A 15 -8.74 6.71 -2.38
C ALA A 15 -9.56 5.52 -1.82
N TRP A 16 -8.94 4.35 -1.62
CA TRP A 16 -9.63 3.14 -1.18
C TRP A 16 -10.23 3.15 0.23
N PRO A 17 -9.87 4.03 1.20
CA PRO A 17 -10.59 4.10 2.47
C PRO A 17 -12.09 4.38 2.32
N GLY A 18 -12.51 5.00 1.22
CA GLY A 18 -13.92 5.18 0.89
C GLY A 18 -14.63 3.90 0.43
N LEU A 19 -13.88 2.83 0.17
CA LEU A 19 -14.37 1.60 -0.45
C LEU A 19 -14.09 0.36 0.41
N VAL A 20 -12.84 0.19 0.86
CA VAL A 20 -12.40 -1.00 1.61
C VAL A 20 -13.07 -1.04 2.99
N GLY A 21 -13.63 -2.21 3.35
CA GLY A 21 -14.41 -2.36 4.58
C GLY A 21 -15.78 -1.69 4.57
N LYS A 22 -16.24 -1.21 3.41
CA LYS A 22 -17.57 -0.61 3.21
C LYS A 22 -18.49 -1.60 2.46
N GLY A 23 -19.79 -1.34 2.51
CA GLY A 23 -20.79 -2.14 1.80
C GLY A 23 -21.62 -3.00 2.75
N ASP A 24 -22.01 -4.19 2.31
CA ASP A 24 -22.98 -5.06 3.01
C ASP A 24 -22.61 -5.31 4.47
N GLY A 25 -23.50 -4.92 5.38
CA GLY A 25 -23.30 -5.04 6.82
C GLY A 25 -22.40 -3.98 7.47
N GLY A 26 -21.83 -3.07 6.67
CA GLY A 26 -20.96 -1.97 7.14
C GLY A 26 -21.50 -0.59 6.75
N GLU A 27 -20.61 0.41 6.80
CA GLU A 27 -20.91 1.75 6.31
C GLU A 27 -21.05 1.77 4.77
N PRO A 28 -21.87 2.64 4.18
CA PRO A 28 -21.95 2.76 2.72
C PRO A 28 -20.61 3.26 2.15
N PRO A 29 -20.24 2.83 0.92
CA PRO A 29 -19.07 3.39 0.25
C PRO A 29 -19.18 4.92 0.09
N ILE A 30 -18.07 5.61 0.15
CA ILE A 30 -17.95 7.01 -0.28
C ILE A 30 -17.50 6.98 -1.74
N ASP A 31 -18.20 7.70 -2.60
CA ASP A 31 -17.90 7.75 -4.03
C ASP A 31 -16.51 8.36 -4.31
N LEU A 32 -15.94 8.00 -5.46
CA LEU A 32 -14.61 8.44 -5.84
C LEU A 32 -14.50 9.97 -5.96
N ASP A 33 -15.50 10.64 -6.51
CA ASP A 33 -15.48 12.10 -6.67
C ASP A 33 -15.37 12.80 -5.31
N THR A 34 -16.13 12.35 -4.32
CA THR A 34 -16.03 12.84 -2.94
C THR A 34 -14.63 12.61 -2.35
N MET A 35 -14.05 11.41 -2.53
CA MET A 35 -12.70 11.12 -2.04
C MET A 35 -11.64 12.02 -2.70
N LEU A 36 -11.76 12.25 -4.02
CA LEU A 36 -10.84 13.12 -4.74
C LEU A 36 -11.02 14.60 -4.38
N ASP A 37 -12.27 15.06 -4.14
CA ASP A 37 -12.54 16.43 -3.70
C ASP A 37 -11.94 16.70 -2.31
N LEU A 38 -12.06 15.75 -1.39
CA LEU A 38 -11.45 15.82 -0.06
C LEU A 38 -9.91 15.87 -0.16
N THR A 39 -9.32 15.01 -0.99
CA THR A 39 -7.87 15.01 -1.26
C THR A 39 -7.40 16.36 -1.82
N ALA A 40 -8.08 16.88 -2.84
CA ALA A 40 -7.72 18.15 -3.50
C ALA A 40 -7.92 19.39 -2.61
N ALA A 41 -8.85 19.31 -1.65
CA ALA A 41 -9.18 20.40 -0.72
C ALA A 41 -8.23 20.48 0.49
N ALA A 42 -7.47 19.43 0.78
CA ALA A 42 -6.51 19.42 1.87
C ALA A 42 -5.38 20.41 1.61
N GLU A 43 -5.03 21.20 2.63
CA GLU A 43 -3.94 22.18 2.52
C GLU A 43 -3.32 22.44 3.91
N VAL A 44 -2.00 22.36 3.97
CA VAL A 44 -1.19 22.66 5.14
C VAL A 44 -0.03 23.57 4.71
N ASP A 45 0.03 24.77 5.25
CA ASP A 45 1.08 25.77 4.95
C ASP A 45 1.31 26.02 3.44
N GLY A 46 0.22 26.03 2.66
CA GLY A 46 0.25 26.21 1.20
C GLY A 46 0.62 24.94 0.41
N VAL A 47 0.89 23.83 1.09
CA VAL A 47 1.13 22.52 0.46
C VAL A 47 -0.19 21.79 0.31
N LYS A 48 -0.36 21.10 -0.81
CA LYS A 48 -1.50 20.23 -1.13
C LYS A 48 -1.02 18.83 -1.50
N PHE A 49 -1.94 17.87 -1.53
CA PHE A 49 -1.65 16.60 -2.17
C PHE A 49 -1.37 16.79 -3.66
N ASP A 50 -0.36 16.10 -4.17
CA ASP A 50 -0.03 16.06 -5.59
C ASP A 50 -0.89 15.02 -6.35
N GLY A 51 -1.40 14.01 -5.65
CA GLY A 51 -2.13 12.92 -6.29
C GLY A 51 -2.82 11.96 -5.33
N PHE A 52 -3.23 10.86 -5.91
CA PHE A 52 -3.88 9.77 -5.18
C PHE A 52 -3.50 8.41 -5.76
N ASP A 53 -3.59 7.38 -4.90
CA ASP A 53 -3.48 5.99 -5.27
C ASP A 53 -4.88 5.35 -5.25
N ILE A 54 -5.15 4.36 -6.09
CA ILE A 54 -6.51 3.86 -6.31
C ILE A 54 -6.58 2.34 -6.41
N PHE A 55 -7.59 1.77 -5.77
CA PHE A 55 -8.03 0.40 -5.98
C PHE A 55 -9.00 0.36 -7.17
N LEU A 56 -8.65 -0.40 -8.22
CA LEU A 56 -9.43 -0.46 -9.47
C LEU A 56 -10.67 -1.34 -9.35
N TYR A 57 -11.50 -1.05 -8.36
CA TYR A 57 -12.70 -1.81 -8.07
C TYR A 57 -13.93 -0.93 -7.92
N HIS A 58 -15.11 -1.52 -8.22
CA HIS A 58 -16.41 -0.86 -8.12
C HIS A 58 -16.76 -0.50 -6.64
N PRO A 59 -17.38 0.66 -6.35
CA PRO A 59 -17.89 1.66 -7.29
C PRO A 59 -16.88 2.73 -7.73
N HIS A 60 -15.64 2.70 -7.28
CA HIS A 60 -14.65 3.73 -7.65
C HIS A 60 -14.22 3.61 -9.11
N PHE A 61 -14.07 2.39 -9.60
CA PHE A 61 -13.63 2.10 -10.95
C PHE A 61 -14.23 0.77 -11.45
N ASN A 62 -14.66 0.74 -12.70
CA ASN A 62 -15.07 -0.49 -13.36
C ASN A 62 -13.92 -1.03 -14.22
N ILE A 63 -13.22 -2.05 -13.73
CA ILE A 63 -12.07 -2.64 -14.42
C ILE A 63 -12.43 -3.23 -15.80
N ASP A 64 -13.69 -3.57 -16.03
CA ASP A 64 -14.21 -4.10 -17.29
C ASP A 64 -14.75 -2.98 -18.21
N GLY A 65 -14.70 -1.72 -17.79
CA GLY A 65 -15.15 -0.56 -18.56
C GLY A 65 -14.19 -0.10 -19.68
N GLY A 66 -13.02 -0.75 -19.79
CA GLY A 66 -12.04 -0.51 -20.85
C GLY A 66 -11.45 0.90 -20.86
N ASP A 67 -11.01 1.35 -22.05
CA ASP A 67 -10.34 2.63 -22.23
C ASP A 67 -11.22 3.85 -21.88
N GLU A 68 -12.51 3.75 -22.07
CA GLU A 68 -13.42 4.87 -21.75
C GLU A 68 -13.53 5.11 -20.25
N GLU A 69 -13.51 4.05 -19.43
CA GLU A 69 -13.45 4.20 -17.97
C GLU A 69 -12.12 4.81 -17.53
N THR A 70 -11.05 4.35 -18.16
CA THR A 70 -9.70 4.89 -17.89
C THR A 70 -9.59 6.37 -18.26
N LYS A 71 -10.19 6.81 -19.36
CA LYS A 71 -10.27 8.22 -19.75
C LYS A 71 -11.08 9.04 -18.72
N ARG A 72 -12.22 8.51 -18.26
CA ARG A 72 -13.03 9.19 -17.22
C ARG A 72 -12.23 9.38 -15.93
N LEU A 73 -11.46 8.38 -15.49
CA LEU A 73 -10.57 8.52 -14.33
C LEU A 73 -9.51 9.61 -14.56
N ALA A 74 -8.89 9.63 -15.74
CA ALA A 74 -7.92 10.66 -16.10
C ALA A 74 -8.52 12.08 -16.11
N GLU A 75 -9.75 12.23 -16.58
CA GLU A 75 -10.48 13.52 -16.55
C GLU A 75 -10.80 13.96 -15.12
N LYS A 76 -11.23 13.05 -14.25
CA LYS A 76 -11.48 13.32 -12.81
C LYS A 76 -10.21 13.80 -12.11
N ALA A 77 -9.07 13.15 -12.39
CA ALA A 77 -7.76 13.54 -11.84
C ALA A 77 -7.35 14.95 -12.32
N ARG A 78 -7.41 15.22 -13.63
CA ARG A 78 -7.07 16.52 -14.21
C ARG A 78 -7.94 17.66 -13.69
N ALA A 79 -9.24 17.44 -13.57
CA ALA A 79 -10.19 18.45 -13.08
C ALA A 79 -9.83 18.95 -11.67
N ARG A 80 -9.04 18.19 -10.91
CA ARG A 80 -8.60 18.48 -9.54
C ARG A 80 -7.11 18.77 -9.41
N ASN A 81 -6.38 18.80 -10.52
CA ASN A 81 -4.91 18.92 -10.55
C ASN A 81 -4.22 17.79 -9.74
N LEU A 82 -4.80 16.58 -9.72
CA LEU A 82 -4.24 15.41 -9.08
C LEU A 82 -3.60 14.47 -10.10
N GLN A 83 -2.54 13.79 -9.68
CA GLN A 83 -1.91 12.69 -10.41
C GLN A 83 -2.44 11.35 -9.88
N VAL A 84 -2.43 10.33 -10.72
CA VAL A 84 -2.64 8.94 -10.29
C VAL A 84 -1.27 8.33 -10.02
N GLY A 85 -1.11 7.67 -8.88
CA GLY A 85 0.10 6.95 -8.51
C GLY A 85 -0.06 5.44 -8.68
N THR A 86 0.04 4.73 -7.56
CA THR A 86 -0.12 3.28 -7.52
C THR A 86 -1.57 2.88 -7.77
N VAL A 87 -1.74 1.82 -8.56
CA VAL A 87 -3.03 1.19 -8.85
C VAL A 87 -3.07 -0.22 -8.31
N VAL A 88 -4.12 -0.57 -7.58
CA VAL A 88 -4.26 -1.87 -6.91
C VAL A 88 -5.09 -2.82 -7.76
N VAL A 89 -4.57 -4.05 -7.95
CA VAL A 89 -5.26 -5.12 -8.69
C VAL A 89 -6.49 -5.59 -7.91
N PRO A 90 -7.68 -5.66 -8.54
CA PRO A 90 -8.87 -6.26 -7.92
C PRO A 90 -8.78 -7.79 -7.96
N GLY A 91 -7.78 -8.35 -7.26
CA GLY A 91 -7.50 -9.77 -7.20
C GLY A 91 -8.28 -10.53 -6.13
N TYR A 92 -8.95 -9.83 -5.23
CA TYR A 92 -9.57 -10.39 -4.04
C TYR A 92 -10.81 -11.24 -4.35
N PRO A 93 -11.14 -12.23 -3.50
CA PRO A 93 -12.40 -12.94 -3.59
C PRO A 93 -13.59 -11.97 -3.61
N GLY A 94 -14.54 -12.17 -4.53
CA GLY A 94 -15.70 -11.29 -4.73
C GLY A 94 -15.47 -10.11 -5.68
N THR A 95 -14.23 -9.83 -6.09
CA THR A 95 -13.92 -8.78 -7.07
C THR A 95 -13.75 -9.30 -8.51
N GLY A 96 -13.99 -10.59 -8.75
CA GLY A 96 -13.72 -11.25 -10.02
C GLY A 96 -12.29 -11.79 -10.15
N GLY A 97 -11.46 -11.64 -9.12
CA GLY A 97 -10.13 -12.22 -9.02
C GLY A 97 -10.13 -13.68 -8.61
N GLY A 98 -8.96 -14.28 -8.54
CA GLY A 98 -8.72 -15.65 -8.10
C GLY A 98 -7.46 -15.76 -7.24
N LEU A 99 -7.27 -16.91 -6.63
CA LEU A 99 -6.17 -17.15 -5.70
C LEU A 99 -4.88 -17.52 -6.44
N PRO A 100 -3.76 -16.79 -6.28
CA PRO A 100 -2.47 -17.16 -6.88
C PRO A 100 -2.00 -18.56 -6.49
N MET A 101 -2.33 -19.04 -5.27
CA MET A 101 -2.01 -20.40 -4.84
C MET A 101 -3.05 -21.45 -5.25
N GLY A 102 -4.16 -21.02 -5.86
CA GLY A 102 -5.26 -21.90 -6.25
C GLY A 102 -4.95 -22.79 -7.44
N GLY A 103 -5.97 -23.48 -7.94
CA GLY A 103 -5.87 -24.25 -9.18
C GLY A 103 -5.74 -23.34 -10.41
N LYS A 104 -5.49 -23.97 -11.57
CA LYS A 104 -5.23 -23.23 -12.82
C LYS A 104 -6.28 -22.16 -13.14
N ALA A 105 -7.56 -22.45 -12.94
CA ALA A 105 -8.64 -21.49 -13.20
C ALA A 105 -8.59 -20.25 -12.29
N ASP A 106 -8.17 -20.39 -11.03
CA ASP A 106 -7.99 -19.27 -10.11
C ASP A 106 -6.78 -18.44 -10.49
N GLN A 107 -5.67 -19.11 -10.82
CA GLN A 107 -4.45 -18.41 -11.30
C GLN A 107 -4.74 -17.63 -12.59
N GLU A 108 -5.47 -18.21 -13.55
CA GLU A 108 -5.88 -17.51 -14.78
C GLU A 108 -6.75 -16.29 -14.50
N LYS A 109 -7.68 -16.36 -13.53
CA LYS A 109 -8.48 -15.20 -13.11
C LYS A 109 -7.59 -14.11 -12.50
N PHE A 110 -6.68 -14.48 -11.59
CA PHE A 110 -5.75 -13.53 -11.00
C PHE A 110 -4.90 -12.83 -12.06
N LEU A 111 -4.26 -13.59 -12.94
CA LEU A 111 -3.44 -13.06 -14.03
C LEU A 111 -4.25 -12.20 -15.01
N GLY A 112 -5.51 -12.54 -15.25
CA GLY A 112 -6.43 -11.72 -16.04
C GLY A 112 -6.67 -10.35 -15.41
N GLN A 113 -6.81 -10.27 -14.08
CA GLN A 113 -6.94 -8.97 -13.38
C GLN A 113 -5.62 -8.18 -13.40
N VAL A 114 -4.48 -8.84 -13.23
CA VAL A 114 -3.16 -8.20 -13.38
C VAL A 114 -3.02 -7.59 -14.77
N HIS A 115 -3.36 -8.33 -15.84
CA HIS A 115 -3.30 -7.84 -17.21
C HIS A 115 -4.17 -6.59 -17.43
N LYS A 116 -5.43 -6.61 -16.96
CA LYS A 116 -6.34 -5.47 -17.09
C LYS A 116 -5.80 -4.25 -16.32
N THR A 117 -5.28 -4.46 -15.09
CA THR A 117 -4.72 -3.38 -14.28
C THR A 117 -3.46 -2.79 -14.91
N CYS A 118 -2.55 -3.59 -15.42
CA CYS A 118 -1.37 -3.12 -16.15
C CYS A 118 -1.75 -2.34 -17.41
N HIS A 119 -2.80 -2.77 -18.12
CA HIS A 119 -3.34 -2.03 -19.27
C HIS A 119 -3.85 -0.63 -18.84
N VAL A 120 -4.65 -0.55 -17.76
CA VAL A 120 -5.14 0.72 -17.21
C VAL A 120 -3.98 1.60 -16.78
N ALA A 121 -2.99 1.05 -16.07
CA ALA A 121 -1.80 1.77 -15.60
C ALA A 121 -1.03 2.40 -16.76
N ARG A 122 -0.75 1.61 -17.80
CA ARG A 122 -0.11 2.08 -19.05
C ARG A 122 -0.93 3.18 -19.71
N LYS A 123 -2.24 3.00 -19.82
CA LYS A 123 -3.14 3.96 -20.45
C LYS A 123 -3.19 5.29 -19.70
N LEU A 124 -3.22 5.29 -18.38
CA LEU A 124 -3.14 6.51 -17.55
C LEU A 124 -1.80 7.24 -17.74
N ARG A 125 -0.70 6.51 -17.93
CA ARG A 125 0.61 7.08 -18.27
C ARG A 125 0.59 7.72 -19.66
N GLU A 126 0.06 7.04 -20.68
CA GLU A 126 -0.11 7.57 -22.04
C GLU A 126 -0.98 8.84 -22.05
N LEU A 127 -1.99 8.88 -21.20
CA LEU A 127 -2.84 10.06 -20.99
C LEU A 127 -2.14 11.19 -20.19
N GLY A 128 -0.92 10.97 -19.69
CA GLY A 128 -0.13 11.98 -18.98
C GLY A 128 -0.60 12.30 -17.57
N VAL A 129 -1.42 11.45 -16.94
CA VAL A 129 -1.90 11.65 -15.57
C VAL A 129 -1.24 10.74 -14.53
N ARG A 130 -0.45 9.74 -14.98
CA ARG A 130 0.28 8.79 -14.12
C ARG A 130 1.77 8.81 -14.45
N PRO A 131 2.53 9.80 -13.93
CA PRO A 131 3.96 9.93 -14.24
C PRO A 131 4.84 8.95 -13.44
N HIS A 132 4.32 8.32 -12.40
CA HIS A 132 4.99 7.37 -11.50
C HIS A 132 3.96 6.45 -10.86
N GLY A 133 4.41 5.54 -10.00
CA GLY A 133 3.61 4.53 -9.33
C GLY A 133 3.89 3.11 -9.85
N VAL A 134 3.35 2.15 -9.16
CA VAL A 134 3.46 0.72 -9.43
C VAL A 134 2.08 0.10 -9.62
N VAL A 135 2.02 -1.18 -9.92
CA VAL A 135 0.81 -2.00 -9.84
C VAL A 135 0.92 -2.88 -8.61
N ARG A 136 0.07 -2.64 -7.61
CA ARG A 136 0.05 -3.45 -6.38
C ARG A 136 -0.63 -4.79 -6.61
N ILE A 137 -0.02 -5.86 -6.11
CA ILE A 137 -0.57 -7.23 -6.07
C ILE A 137 -0.44 -7.81 -4.67
N ASP A 138 -1.35 -8.73 -4.32
CA ASP A 138 -1.34 -9.45 -3.06
C ASP A 138 -1.60 -10.94 -3.29
N SER A 139 -1.26 -11.81 -2.32
CA SER A 139 -1.55 -13.24 -2.43
C SER A 139 -3.04 -13.56 -2.28
N VAL A 140 -3.80 -12.66 -1.70
CA VAL A 140 -5.26 -12.70 -1.49
C VAL A 140 -5.81 -13.99 -0.88
N CYS A 141 -4.95 -14.81 -0.30
CA CYS A 141 -5.31 -16.06 0.38
C CYS A 141 -5.17 -15.92 1.90
N SER A 142 -5.98 -16.63 2.66
CA SER A 142 -5.87 -16.63 4.12
C SER A 142 -4.61 -17.35 4.60
N VAL A 143 -4.13 -16.99 5.79
CA VAL A 143 -2.99 -17.67 6.43
C VAL A 143 -3.35 -19.13 6.74
N GLU A 144 -4.59 -19.42 7.14
CA GLU A 144 -5.07 -20.78 7.40
C GLU A 144 -4.96 -21.66 6.16
N ALA A 145 -5.52 -21.23 5.04
CA ALA A 145 -5.47 -21.97 3.78
C ALA A 145 -4.04 -22.15 3.27
N TRP A 146 -3.20 -21.13 3.43
CA TRP A 146 -1.78 -21.23 3.09
C TRP A 146 -1.07 -22.27 3.98
N SER A 147 -1.41 -22.35 5.27
CA SER A 147 -0.78 -23.23 6.25
C SER A 147 -1.11 -24.72 6.06
N GLU A 148 -2.07 -25.08 5.23
CA GLU A 148 -2.36 -26.49 4.89
C GLU A 148 -1.20 -27.16 4.14
N ASP A 149 -0.47 -26.40 3.30
CA ASP A 149 0.73 -26.85 2.57
C ASP A 149 1.67 -25.66 2.35
N PRO A 150 2.37 -25.18 3.38
CA PRO A 150 3.13 -23.93 3.31
C PRO A 150 4.15 -23.88 2.16
N LYS A 151 4.88 -24.98 1.94
CA LYS A 151 5.89 -25.05 0.88
C LYS A 151 5.27 -25.09 -0.51
N GLY A 152 4.24 -25.91 -0.70
CA GLY A 152 3.55 -25.99 -1.99
C GLY A 152 2.78 -24.74 -2.31
N ASN A 153 2.10 -24.14 -1.33
CA ASN A 153 1.36 -22.90 -1.48
C ASN A 153 2.29 -21.72 -1.78
N GLN A 154 3.42 -21.61 -1.06
CA GLN A 154 4.43 -20.59 -1.33
C GLN A 154 4.96 -20.70 -2.76
N LYS A 155 5.27 -21.93 -3.20
CA LYS A 155 5.73 -22.15 -4.57
C LYS A 155 4.66 -21.77 -5.60
N ARG A 156 3.39 -22.12 -5.38
CA ARG A 156 2.29 -21.78 -6.29
C ARG A 156 2.11 -20.25 -6.41
N ILE A 157 2.18 -19.53 -5.27
CA ILE A 157 2.14 -18.06 -5.28
C ILE A 157 3.32 -17.51 -6.08
N ALA A 158 4.54 -17.99 -5.82
CA ALA A 158 5.74 -17.54 -6.51
C ALA A 158 5.69 -17.80 -8.02
N ASP A 159 5.22 -18.99 -8.43
CA ASP A 159 5.08 -19.33 -9.86
C ASP A 159 4.05 -18.40 -10.55
N THR A 160 2.91 -18.12 -9.89
CA THR A 160 1.88 -17.21 -10.42
C THR A 160 2.38 -15.76 -10.49
N PHE A 161 3.12 -15.30 -9.45
CA PHE A 161 3.71 -13.96 -9.46
C PHE A 161 4.78 -13.80 -10.54
N ARG A 162 5.51 -14.87 -10.87
CA ARG A 162 6.47 -14.87 -11.98
C ARG A 162 5.78 -14.69 -13.33
N GLU A 163 4.62 -15.31 -13.54
CA GLU A 163 3.79 -15.05 -14.73
C GLU A 163 3.21 -13.62 -14.72
N ALA A 164 2.82 -13.11 -13.55
CA ALA A 164 2.38 -11.72 -13.40
C ALA A 164 3.49 -10.71 -13.77
N CYS A 165 4.76 -11.02 -13.44
CA CYS A 165 5.91 -10.18 -13.82
C CYS A 165 6.03 -10.06 -15.35
N LYS A 166 5.87 -11.15 -16.10
CA LYS A 166 5.91 -11.10 -17.57
C LYS A 166 4.82 -10.19 -18.14
N ILE A 167 3.61 -10.27 -17.56
CA ILE A 167 2.50 -9.37 -17.94
C ILE A 167 2.86 -7.91 -17.68
N ALA A 168 3.43 -7.61 -16.50
CA ALA A 168 3.82 -6.26 -16.17
C ALA A 168 4.91 -5.73 -17.10
N GLU A 169 5.91 -6.53 -17.42
CA GLU A 169 6.99 -6.21 -18.38
C GLU A 169 6.44 -5.84 -19.76
N ASP A 170 5.48 -6.62 -20.28
CA ASP A 170 4.81 -6.36 -21.57
C ASP A 170 4.06 -5.01 -21.59
N HIS A 171 3.67 -4.51 -20.42
CA HIS A 171 3.02 -3.21 -20.24
C HIS A 171 3.99 -2.10 -19.83
N GLY A 172 5.27 -2.41 -19.57
CA GLY A 172 6.26 -1.48 -19.06
C GLY A 172 5.93 -1.01 -17.64
N GLU A 173 5.32 -1.88 -16.82
CA GLU A 173 4.94 -1.64 -15.44
C GLU A 173 5.84 -2.44 -14.48
N ARG A 174 5.84 -2.03 -13.21
CA ARG A 174 6.43 -2.79 -12.10
C ARG A 174 5.33 -3.22 -11.14
N LEU A 175 5.51 -4.38 -10.54
CA LEU A 175 4.62 -4.91 -9.52
C LEU A 175 5.19 -4.66 -8.13
N ALA A 176 4.33 -4.29 -7.18
CA ALA A 176 4.68 -4.26 -5.77
C ALA A 176 3.75 -5.19 -4.99
N ALA A 177 4.34 -6.11 -4.21
CA ALA A 177 3.61 -6.98 -3.31
C ALA A 177 3.53 -6.32 -1.94
N GLU A 178 2.32 -6.10 -1.41
CA GLU A 178 2.14 -5.56 -0.07
C GLU A 178 1.90 -6.69 0.92
N GLY A 179 2.80 -6.81 1.90
CA GLY A 179 2.68 -7.81 2.94
C GLY A 179 1.78 -7.34 4.07
N GLU A 180 0.69 -8.05 4.28
CA GLU A 180 -0.22 -7.86 5.41
C GLU A 180 -0.33 -9.15 6.24
N ILE A 181 -0.53 -9.02 7.55
CA ILE A 181 -0.61 -10.19 8.46
C ILE A 181 -1.73 -11.18 8.12
N CYS A 182 -2.70 -10.79 7.32
CA CYS A 182 -3.81 -11.64 6.88
C CYS A 182 -3.52 -12.42 5.60
N TRP A 183 -2.47 -12.08 4.84
CA TRP A 183 -2.21 -12.72 3.55
C TRP A 183 -1.21 -13.86 3.65
N GLY A 184 -1.68 -15.09 3.42
CA GLY A 184 -0.85 -16.29 3.44
C GLY A 184 0.36 -16.18 2.50
N GLY A 185 1.54 -16.55 3.00
CA GLY A 185 2.80 -16.42 2.27
C GLY A 185 3.42 -15.02 2.27
N MET A 186 2.69 -14.01 2.76
CA MET A 186 3.11 -12.61 2.84
C MET A 186 2.90 -12.02 4.26
N HIS A 187 2.50 -12.86 5.23
CA HIS A 187 2.02 -12.45 6.55
C HIS A 187 3.12 -12.14 7.58
N SER A 188 4.38 -12.20 7.20
CA SER A 188 5.52 -11.75 8.01
C SER A 188 6.65 -11.21 7.14
N TRP A 189 7.56 -10.47 7.75
CA TRP A 189 8.71 -9.93 7.04
C TRP A 189 9.60 -11.03 6.41
N ARG A 190 9.77 -12.18 7.07
CA ARG A 190 10.54 -13.31 6.52
C ARG A 190 9.83 -13.97 5.36
N ARG A 191 8.51 -14.19 5.49
CA ARG A 191 7.71 -14.76 4.39
C ARG A 191 7.72 -13.87 3.15
N MET A 192 7.72 -12.54 3.36
CA MET A 192 7.88 -11.59 2.26
C MET A 192 9.22 -11.75 1.55
N VAL A 193 10.34 -11.77 2.30
CA VAL A 193 11.67 -11.95 1.71
C VAL A 193 11.74 -13.29 0.97
N GLU A 194 11.31 -14.40 1.60
CA GLU A 194 11.28 -15.73 0.99
C GLU A 194 10.48 -15.74 -0.32
N LEU A 195 9.31 -15.09 -0.34
CA LEU A 195 8.49 -15.01 -1.54
C LEU A 195 9.20 -14.24 -2.66
N LEU A 196 9.72 -13.06 -2.37
CA LEU A 196 10.40 -12.22 -3.34
C LEU A 196 11.66 -12.90 -3.91
N GLU A 197 12.44 -13.59 -3.05
CA GLU A 197 13.58 -14.39 -3.48
C GLU A 197 13.14 -15.57 -4.36
N MET A 198 12.05 -16.25 -4.02
CA MET A 198 11.54 -17.38 -4.78
C MET A 198 11.01 -16.95 -6.16
N VAL A 199 10.37 -15.78 -6.26
CA VAL A 199 9.92 -15.23 -7.55
C VAL A 199 11.11 -14.84 -8.42
N ASP A 200 12.17 -14.28 -7.85
CA ASP A 200 13.43 -13.90 -8.51
C ASP A 200 13.26 -13.00 -9.75
N CYS A 201 12.41 -11.96 -9.62
CA CYS A 201 12.13 -10.98 -10.68
C CYS A 201 12.36 -9.55 -10.16
N ARG A 202 13.54 -9.24 -9.62
CA ARG A 202 13.87 -7.98 -8.90
C ARG A 202 13.63 -6.71 -9.69
N GLU A 203 13.81 -6.75 -11.01
CA GLU A 203 13.59 -5.59 -11.87
C GLU A 203 12.11 -5.23 -11.98
N THR A 204 11.23 -6.23 -11.88
CA THR A 204 9.79 -6.09 -12.11
C THR A 204 8.98 -6.16 -10.82
N LEU A 205 9.32 -7.07 -9.89
CA LEU A 205 8.61 -7.25 -8.63
C LEU A 205 9.44 -6.74 -7.44
N GLY A 206 8.81 -5.92 -6.61
CA GLY A 206 9.36 -5.50 -5.33
C GLY A 206 8.32 -5.54 -4.22
N PHE A 207 8.71 -4.97 -3.09
CA PHE A 207 7.88 -4.83 -1.89
C PHE A 207 7.23 -3.45 -1.85
N GLN A 208 5.94 -3.41 -1.55
CA GLN A 208 5.28 -2.20 -1.09
C GLN A 208 5.36 -2.19 0.44
N ALA A 209 6.12 -1.25 0.97
CA ALA A 209 6.23 -1.08 2.40
C ALA A 209 5.10 -0.18 2.91
N ASP A 210 4.27 -0.72 3.79
CA ASP A 210 3.32 0.05 4.57
C ASP A 210 3.75 0.06 6.04
N MET A 211 3.83 1.26 6.64
CA MET A 211 4.30 1.43 8.01
C MET A 211 3.36 0.76 9.03
N SER A 212 2.06 0.71 8.76
CA SER A 212 1.07 0.09 9.63
C SER A 212 1.21 -1.44 9.63
N HIS A 213 1.27 -2.04 8.44
CA HIS A 213 1.39 -3.50 8.31
C HIS A 213 2.73 -4.01 8.83
N THR A 214 3.81 -3.29 8.55
CA THR A 214 5.15 -3.68 8.99
C THR A 214 5.36 -3.54 10.50
N LEU A 215 4.66 -2.62 11.17
CA LEU A 215 4.61 -2.58 12.63
C LEU A 215 4.05 -3.87 13.21
N LEU A 216 3.01 -4.43 12.61
CA LEU A 216 2.41 -5.69 13.07
C LEU A 216 3.31 -6.91 12.79
N PHE A 217 4.18 -6.85 11.78
CA PHE A 217 5.22 -7.87 11.59
C PHE A 217 6.21 -7.93 12.76
N LEU A 218 6.51 -6.79 13.40
CA LEU A 218 7.36 -6.78 14.59
C LEU A 218 6.76 -7.57 15.75
N MET A 219 5.43 -7.54 15.85
CA MET A 219 4.69 -8.25 16.92
C MET A 219 4.49 -9.74 16.62
N GLY A 220 4.82 -10.21 15.42
CA GLY A 220 4.66 -11.61 15.02
C GLY A 220 3.21 -12.08 14.96
N TYR A 221 2.25 -11.21 14.63
CA TYR A 221 0.88 -11.64 14.37
C TYR A 221 0.86 -12.69 13.25
N ASN A 222 0.18 -13.81 13.48
CA ASN A 222 0.11 -14.98 12.58
C ASN A 222 1.47 -15.64 12.23
N ALA A 223 2.58 -15.15 12.77
CA ALA A 223 3.94 -15.71 12.60
C ALA A 223 4.79 -15.47 13.87
N PRO A 224 4.45 -16.06 15.01
CA PRO A 224 5.15 -15.80 16.28
C PRO A 224 6.64 -16.15 16.22
N GLU A 225 7.03 -17.08 15.35
CA GLU A 225 8.44 -17.42 15.10
C GLU A 225 9.25 -16.31 14.45
N ASP A 226 8.60 -15.32 13.82
CA ASP A 226 9.21 -14.18 13.15
C ASP A 226 9.12 -12.89 13.98
N ALA A 227 8.55 -12.95 15.18
CA ALA A 227 8.42 -11.81 16.07
C ALA A 227 9.79 -11.20 16.41
N LEU A 228 9.88 -9.88 16.38
CA LEU A 228 11.04 -9.11 16.83
C LEU A 228 10.79 -8.42 18.17
N LEU A 229 9.53 -8.23 18.52
CA LEU A 229 9.06 -7.69 19.79
C LEU A 229 8.12 -8.69 20.46
N PRO A 230 8.14 -8.81 21.80
CA PRO A 230 7.18 -9.64 22.51
C PRO A 230 5.77 -9.01 22.45
N GLN A 231 4.72 -9.82 22.65
CA GLN A 231 3.34 -9.33 22.60
C GLN A 231 2.99 -8.32 23.72
N ASP A 232 3.69 -8.43 24.85
CA ASP A 232 3.57 -7.51 26.02
C ASP A 232 4.64 -6.42 25.99
N PHE A 233 5.11 -6.02 24.80
CA PHE A 233 6.17 -5.02 24.64
C PHE A 233 5.81 -3.68 25.28
N ASP A 234 6.73 -3.15 26.08
CA ASP A 234 6.61 -1.80 26.61
C ASP A 234 6.93 -0.74 25.54
N TRP A 235 5.91 -0.07 25.04
CA TRP A 235 6.04 0.93 24.00
C TRP A 235 6.80 2.21 24.42
N ASN A 236 7.19 2.33 25.68
CA ASN A 236 8.08 3.38 26.17
C ASN A 236 9.56 3.02 25.95
N ASP A 237 9.89 1.77 25.63
CA ASP A 237 11.24 1.34 25.29
C ASP A 237 11.54 1.63 23.80
N HIS A 238 11.74 2.92 23.52
CA HIS A 238 11.95 3.41 22.15
C HIS A 238 13.22 2.85 21.53
N GLU A 239 14.29 2.65 22.31
CA GLU A 239 15.57 2.11 21.81
C GLU A 239 15.37 0.70 21.26
N ARG A 240 14.73 -0.18 22.02
CA ARG A 240 14.45 -1.55 21.58
C ARG A 240 13.45 -1.59 20.42
N PHE A 241 12.50 -0.64 20.39
CA PHE A 241 11.58 -0.51 19.25
C PHE A 241 12.35 -0.16 17.96
N ASP A 242 13.22 0.85 18.02
CA ASP A 242 14.05 1.27 16.89
C ASP A 242 14.98 0.16 16.40
N GLU A 243 15.61 -0.60 17.32
CA GLU A 243 16.43 -1.75 16.96
C GLU A 243 15.64 -2.81 16.19
N ALA A 244 14.45 -3.16 16.67
CA ALA A 244 13.57 -4.13 16.01
C ALA A 244 13.11 -3.62 14.64
N TYR A 245 12.72 -2.34 14.55
CA TYR A 245 12.28 -1.69 13.33
C TYR A 245 13.42 -1.60 12.30
N ALA A 246 14.64 -1.23 12.73
CA ALA A 246 15.83 -1.22 11.89
C ALA A 246 16.14 -2.61 11.32
N LYS A 247 16.03 -3.67 12.12
CA LYS A 247 16.23 -5.04 11.67
C LYS A 247 15.25 -5.46 10.59
N LEU A 248 13.97 -5.16 10.77
CA LEU A 248 12.93 -5.44 9.79
C LEU A 248 13.17 -4.66 8.49
N THR A 249 13.38 -3.35 8.59
CA THR A 249 13.56 -2.47 7.44
C THR A 249 14.84 -2.78 6.66
N THR A 250 15.94 -3.16 7.35
CA THR A 250 17.18 -3.60 6.69
C THR A 250 16.95 -4.85 5.84
N ALA A 251 16.10 -5.78 6.26
CA ALA A 251 15.76 -6.97 5.47
C ALA A 251 14.88 -6.65 4.25
N LEU A 252 13.88 -5.76 4.39
CA LEU A 252 12.89 -5.47 3.35
C LEU A 252 13.25 -4.28 2.45
N ARG A 253 14.01 -3.29 2.93
CA ARG A 253 14.38 -2.07 2.18
C ARG A 253 15.05 -2.36 0.83
N PRO A 254 15.92 -3.38 0.64
CA PRO A 254 16.47 -3.69 -0.67
C PRO A 254 15.40 -4.04 -1.73
N TRP A 255 14.30 -4.62 -1.28
CA TRP A 255 13.17 -5.01 -2.13
C TRP A 255 12.13 -3.91 -2.32
N THR A 256 12.11 -2.90 -1.43
CA THR A 256 11.07 -1.88 -1.40
C THR A 256 11.14 -0.98 -2.62
N ILE A 257 10.02 -0.88 -3.35
CA ILE A 257 9.87 -0.07 -4.56
C ILE A 257 8.71 0.91 -4.50
N ASP A 258 7.87 0.79 -3.46
CA ASP A 258 6.76 1.69 -3.17
C ASP A 258 6.59 1.82 -1.66
N PHE A 259 6.06 2.95 -1.18
CA PHE A 259 6.04 3.24 0.25
C PHE A 259 4.78 3.96 0.68
N HIS A 260 4.06 3.34 1.62
CA HIS A 260 2.92 3.92 2.28
C HIS A 260 3.28 4.43 3.67
N VAL A 261 2.98 5.69 3.90
CA VAL A 261 3.02 6.30 5.23
C VAL A 261 1.70 6.00 5.92
N ALA A 262 1.76 5.48 7.12
CA ALA A 262 0.59 5.14 7.92
C ALA A 262 0.90 5.21 9.41
N GLN A 263 -0.14 5.20 10.25
CA GLN A 263 -0.03 5.08 11.69
C GLN A 263 -0.81 3.86 12.17
N ASN A 264 -0.32 3.21 13.21
CA ASN A 264 -0.95 2.03 13.82
C ASN A 264 -0.86 2.11 15.35
N ASP A 265 -1.85 1.58 16.05
CA ASP A 265 -1.87 1.51 17.53
C ASP A 265 -1.40 0.13 18.07
N GLY A 266 -0.92 -0.76 17.21
CA GLY A 266 -0.45 -2.11 17.57
C GLY A 266 -1.58 -3.11 17.80
N THR A 267 -2.83 -2.77 17.44
CA THR A 267 -3.99 -3.67 17.66
C THR A 267 -4.49 -4.27 16.34
N VAL A 268 -5.06 -5.46 16.45
CA VAL A 268 -5.71 -6.19 15.37
C VAL A 268 -7.13 -6.51 15.81
N TYR A 269 -8.11 -6.15 14.97
CA TYR A 269 -9.52 -6.34 15.26
C TYR A 269 -10.19 -7.29 14.26
N GLY A 270 -11.34 -7.82 14.68
CA GLY A 270 -12.29 -8.48 13.83
C GLY A 270 -11.91 -9.88 13.37
N SER A 271 -12.72 -10.42 12.49
CA SER A 271 -12.63 -11.79 11.96
C SER A 271 -12.50 -11.86 10.45
N GLY A 272 -12.76 -10.77 9.74
CA GLY A 272 -12.60 -10.66 8.29
C GLY A 272 -11.15 -10.46 7.88
N SER A 273 -10.87 -10.59 6.59
CA SER A 273 -9.53 -10.35 6.06
C SER A 273 -9.04 -8.92 6.32
N HIS A 274 -9.90 -7.94 6.10
CA HIS A 274 -9.56 -6.53 6.31
C HIS A 274 -9.51 -6.15 7.79
N ASP A 275 -10.37 -6.73 8.61
CA ASP A 275 -10.35 -6.50 10.07
C ASP A 275 -9.08 -7.05 10.73
N LYS A 276 -8.45 -8.05 10.12
CA LYS A 276 -7.22 -8.68 10.60
C LYS A 276 -5.94 -7.98 10.15
N THR A 277 -6.03 -6.90 9.38
CA THR A 277 -4.84 -6.17 8.87
C THR A 277 -4.22 -5.23 9.88
N GLY A 278 -4.87 -5.02 10.99
CA GLY A 278 -4.50 -4.03 11.98
C GLY A 278 -5.25 -2.69 11.77
N ARG A 279 -5.29 -1.91 12.84
CA ARG A 279 -6.00 -0.64 12.84
C ARG A 279 -5.09 0.47 12.33
N HIS A 280 -5.33 0.93 11.11
CA HIS A 280 -4.79 2.22 10.69
C HIS A 280 -5.41 3.34 11.54
N CYS A 281 -4.55 4.18 12.11
CA CYS A 281 -4.94 5.31 12.94
C CYS A 281 -4.75 6.63 12.21
N LEU A 282 -5.37 7.69 12.73
CA LEU A 282 -4.99 9.04 12.34
C LEU A 282 -3.52 9.31 12.70
N ALA A 283 -2.86 10.15 11.93
CA ALA A 283 -1.48 10.55 12.20
C ALA A 283 -1.29 11.10 13.62
N THR A 284 -2.30 11.79 14.13
CA THR A 284 -2.34 12.43 15.46
C THR A 284 -2.99 11.56 16.54
N ASP A 285 -3.30 10.28 16.25
CA ASP A 285 -3.92 9.39 17.26
C ASP A 285 -2.96 9.21 18.45
N PRO A 286 -3.38 9.51 19.68
CA PRO A 286 -2.52 9.41 20.87
C PRO A 286 -2.14 7.96 21.21
N LYS A 287 -2.78 6.97 20.60
CA LYS A 287 -2.44 5.56 20.73
C LYS A 287 -1.48 5.08 19.63
N GLY A 288 -1.24 5.91 18.63
CA GLY A 288 -0.29 5.60 17.56
C GLY A 288 1.10 5.27 18.10
N LYS A 289 1.75 4.27 17.52
CA LYS A 289 3.04 3.73 17.97
C LYS A 289 4.21 4.30 17.19
N LEU A 290 3.95 4.92 16.04
CA LEU A 290 4.99 5.41 15.15
C LEU A 290 5.22 6.92 15.34
N ASP A 291 6.46 7.31 15.58
CA ASP A 291 6.93 8.64 15.20
C ASP A 291 7.11 8.63 13.68
N ILE A 292 6.12 9.15 12.96
CA ILE A 292 6.00 8.97 11.51
C ILE A 292 7.24 9.46 10.75
N PRO A 293 7.74 10.70 10.94
CA PRO A 293 8.96 11.14 10.26
C PRO A 293 10.17 10.29 10.64
N HIS A 294 10.36 9.97 11.91
CA HIS A 294 11.49 9.18 12.38
C HIS A 294 11.49 7.77 11.77
N HIS A 295 10.38 7.05 11.91
CA HIS A 295 10.28 5.67 11.42
C HIS A 295 10.23 5.56 9.89
N ALA A 296 9.73 6.57 9.18
CA ALA A 296 9.87 6.65 7.73
C ALA A 296 11.35 6.70 7.30
N GLY A 297 12.21 7.30 8.11
CA GLY A 297 13.65 7.36 7.87
C GLY A 297 14.30 5.99 7.72
N PHE A 298 13.86 4.97 8.47
CA PHE A 298 14.38 3.59 8.37
C PHE A 298 14.11 2.95 7.00
N TRP A 299 13.06 3.35 6.32
CA TRP A 299 12.74 2.89 4.96
C TRP A 299 13.48 3.66 3.88
N LEU A 300 13.70 4.95 4.09
CA LEU A 300 14.21 5.86 3.08
C LEU A 300 15.74 5.98 3.10
N ARG A 301 16.38 5.75 4.25
CA ARG A 301 17.81 5.93 4.48
C ARG A 301 18.48 4.64 4.94
N ASP A 302 19.78 4.53 4.65
CA ASP A 302 20.62 3.48 5.23
C ASP A 302 21.13 3.90 6.64
N GLU A 303 21.87 2.99 7.26
CA GLU A 303 22.42 3.16 8.62
C GLU A 303 23.42 4.33 8.71
N SER A 304 23.94 4.79 7.60
CA SER A 304 24.79 6.01 7.52
C SER A 304 23.99 7.30 7.39
N GLY A 305 22.66 7.20 7.32
CA GLY A 305 21.75 8.34 7.11
C GLY A 305 21.65 8.79 5.64
N ARG A 306 22.28 8.06 4.69
CA ARG A 306 22.22 8.38 3.27
C ARG A 306 20.87 7.95 2.70
N LEU A 307 20.23 8.84 1.92
CA LEU A 307 19.01 8.53 1.17
C LEU A 307 19.28 7.42 0.13
N THR A 308 18.68 6.25 0.33
CA THR A 308 18.83 5.07 -0.55
C THR A 308 17.58 4.80 -1.37
N LYS A 309 16.43 5.36 -0.96
CA LYS A 309 15.14 5.20 -1.61
C LYS A 309 14.56 6.58 -1.97
N ALA A 310 14.93 7.08 -3.14
CA ALA A 310 14.40 8.32 -3.69
C ALA A 310 13.06 8.04 -4.42
N PHE A 311 12.02 7.69 -3.65
CA PHE A 311 10.68 7.47 -4.20
C PHE A 311 10.14 8.74 -4.85
N ARG A 312 9.52 8.59 -6.02
CA ARG A 312 8.89 9.71 -6.73
C ARG A 312 7.62 10.20 -6.05
N HIS A 313 6.90 9.31 -5.38
CA HIS A 313 5.76 9.64 -4.54
C HIS A 313 5.78 8.78 -3.27
N LEU A 314 5.04 9.22 -2.27
CA LEU A 314 4.62 8.47 -1.08
C LEU A 314 3.12 8.59 -1.00
N CYS A 315 2.46 7.54 -0.51
CA CYS A 315 1.03 7.55 -0.30
C CYS A 315 0.72 7.44 1.19
N TRP A 316 -0.31 8.14 1.65
CA TRP A 316 -0.90 7.86 2.96
C TRP A 316 -1.94 6.76 2.84
N ASP A 317 -1.80 5.71 3.64
CA ASP A 317 -2.86 4.71 3.80
C ASP A 317 -3.69 4.96 5.07
N GLY A 318 -4.96 5.31 4.87
CA GLY A 318 -5.98 5.46 5.91
C GLY A 318 -7.02 4.35 5.84
N CYS A 319 -6.62 3.15 5.47
CA CYS A 319 -7.52 2.01 5.31
C CYS A 319 -8.39 1.80 6.56
N MET A 320 -9.66 1.49 6.36
CA MET A 320 -10.65 1.21 7.41
C MET A 320 -11.07 2.42 8.29
N PHE A 321 -10.73 3.66 7.92
CA PHE A 321 -11.27 4.80 8.65
C PHE A 321 -12.80 4.86 8.54
N PRO A 322 -13.52 5.15 9.65
CA PRO A 322 -14.97 5.36 9.62
C PRO A 322 -15.35 6.53 8.70
N ASN A 323 -16.51 6.44 8.04
CA ASN A 323 -17.02 7.53 7.18
C ASN A 323 -17.12 8.86 7.92
N ALA A 324 -17.49 8.83 9.20
CA ALA A 324 -17.53 10.04 10.04
C ALA A 324 -16.16 10.72 10.16
N THR A 325 -15.06 9.95 10.12
CA THR A 325 -13.69 10.45 10.12
C THR A 325 -13.32 10.94 8.72
N LEU A 326 -13.56 10.13 7.67
CA LEU A 326 -13.23 10.47 6.29
C LEU A 326 -13.92 11.74 5.78
N ARG A 327 -15.13 12.04 6.24
CA ARG A 327 -15.88 13.24 5.84
C ARG A 327 -15.46 14.53 6.54
N LYS A 328 -14.53 14.48 7.49
CA LYS A 328 -14.00 15.67 8.15
C LYS A 328 -12.82 16.23 7.38
N ARG A 329 -12.85 17.51 7.08
CA ARG A 329 -11.73 18.20 6.41
C ARG A 329 -10.43 18.11 7.23
N ASP A 330 -10.52 18.23 8.53
CA ASP A 330 -9.36 18.21 9.43
C ASP A 330 -8.60 16.89 9.35
N THR A 331 -9.29 15.76 9.13
CA THR A 331 -8.65 14.44 8.89
C THR A 331 -7.63 14.49 7.76
N TRP A 332 -8.00 15.16 6.67
CA TRP A 332 -7.15 15.23 5.46
C TRP A 332 -5.98 16.20 5.63
N ASN A 333 -6.18 17.27 6.40
CA ASN A 333 -5.12 18.19 6.77
C ASN A 333 -4.12 17.52 7.75
N ASP A 334 -4.60 16.74 8.73
CA ASP A 334 -3.75 15.97 9.65
C ASP A 334 -2.89 14.96 8.87
N ILE A 335 -3.50 14.22 7.94
CA ILE A 335 -2.81 13.28 7.06
C ILE A 335 -1.74 14.00 6.23
N LEU A 336 -2.13 15.10 5.57
CA LEU A 336 -1.19 15.89 4.75
C LEU A 336 -0.05 16.46 5.59
N GLY A 337 -0.34 16.93 6.79
CA GLY A 337 0.67 17.43 7.74
C GLY A 337 1.72 16.38 8.07
N ALA A 338 1.30 15.14 8.34
CA ALA A 338 2.22 14.03 8.57
C ALA A 338 3.10 13.73 7.32
N MET A 339 2.49 13.75 6.13
CA MET A 339 3.21 13.54 4.86
C MET A 339 4.20 14.67 4.57
N VAL A 340 3.83 15.90 4.88
CA VAL A 340 4.75 17.06 4.81
C VAL A 340 5.92 16.86 5.75
N GLY A 341 5.67 16.42 6.99
CA GLY A 341 6.73 16.12 7.96
C GLY A 341 7.74 15.08 7.45
N VAL A 342 7.28 14.02 6.80
CA VAL A 342 8.16 13.02 6.17
C VAL A 342 8.97 13.63 5.02
N ARG A 343 8.35 14.43 4.15
CA ARG A 343 9.05 15.11 3.06
C ARG A 343 10.07 16.13 3.56
N ASP A 344 9.77 16.84 4.64
CA ASP A 344 10.71 17.82 5.22
C ASP A 344 11.94 17.14 5.82
N ALA A 345 11.74 16.00 6.48
CA ALA A 345 12.82 15.23 7.09
C ALA A 345 13.67 14.45 6.06
N HIS A 346 13.07 13.94 5.00
CA HIS A 346 13.70 12.97 4.11
C HIS A 346 13.61 13.30 2.62
N GLY A 347 12.94 14.38 2.26
CA GLY A 347 12.73 14.75 0.87
C GLY A 347 14.00 15.21 0.15
N TRP A 348 13.88 15.38 -1.16
CA TRP A 348 14.96 15.73 -2.05
C TRP A 348 14.50 16.65 -3.18
N LYS A 349 15.45 17.33 -3.83
CA LYS A 349 15.19 18.16 -5.01
C LYS A 349 15.17 17.27 -6.25
N GLY A 350 14.15 17.43 -7.10
CA GLY A 350 14.04 16.72 -8.38
C GLY A 350 14.93 17.29 -9.46
#